data_781ca085156f870a3f451e3145764f6b
#
_entry.id   781ca085156f870a3f451e3145764f6b
#
_cell.length_a   1.000
_cell.length_b   1.000
_cell.length_c   1.000
_cell.angle_alpha   90.00
_cell.angle_beta   90.00
_cell.angle_gamma   90.00
#
_symmetry.space_group_name_H-M   'P 1'
#
loop_
_entity.id
_entity.type
_entity.pdbx_description
1 polymer ?
#
loop_
_entity_poly.entity_id
_entity_poly.type
_entity_poly.pdbx_seq_one_letter_code
_entity_poly.pdbx_strand_id
1 'polypeptide(L)'
;MKSRFSFLISFLFIINGHASLVKELDTLPKPGQVLDSLIFSKKLDWSVRLVTNFKQQQFRLGTEDHRLIYRPNNPFGVGIGLANQKIVIDVLFNIKTGNKDQTKKFAAEGSLIFNKNLFGFIVENVHGYQVESRQNRLDGFRDDLSAYSVGLEYLHILSKEDFTIRDMKSGSKSKRKTFVSYGVGGFLITRGLSADASIIPEADRPYFNEQAEIHGLSTIGAGVLGGISSYFNLPGHFFATCYFGPGIGLEYKYVQTETGSYVPSDPFVFKADFFAAMGYNRKRFYVHFTFGTDWYLTSLDYNNNIFLSVTKSKFIVGYHIGKLWRK
;
A
#
# COMPACT_ATOMS: atom_id res chain seq x y z
N MET A 1 25.76 16.80 17.56
CA MET A 1 24.40 16.20 17.44
C MET A 1 23.31 17.30 17.44
N LYS A 2 23.40 18.33 16.59
CA LYS A 2 22.41 19.44 16.54
C LYS A 2 22.30 20.06 15.14
N SER A 3 22.17 19.27 14.04
CA SER A 3 22.03 19.89 12.70
C SER A 3 21.12 19.16 11.71
N ARG A 4 20.27 18.22 12.15
CA ARG A 4 19.45 17.41 11.24
C ARG A 4 17.95 17.74 11.23
N PHE A 5 17.52 18.79 11.94
CA PHE A 5 16.10 19.19 11.98
C PHE A 5 15.74 20.37 11.11
N SER A 6 16.73 21.04 10.50
CA SER A 6 16.49 22.25 9.68
C SER A 6 16.02 21.97 8.25
N PHE A 7 16.16 20.75 7.73
CA PHE A 7 15.83 20.45 6.34
C PHE A 7 14.32 20.19 6.09
N LEU A 8 13.59 19.81 7.13
CA LEU A 8 12.14 19.57 7.00
C LEU A 8 11.31 20.86 7.00
N ILE A 9 11.85 21.95 7.54
CA ILE A 9 11.16 23.23 7.63
C ILE A 9 11.36 24.06 6.35
N SER A 10 12.43 23.84 5.60
CA SER A 10 12.70 24.59 4.35
C SER A 10 11.81 24.18 3.18
N PHE A 11 11.18 22.99 3.19
CA PHE A 11 10.25 22.58 2.14
C PHE A 11 8.86 23.24 2.27
N LEU A 12 8.56 23.81 3.44
CA LEU A 12 7.32 24.53 3.71
C LEU A 12 7.35 26.02 3.30
N PHE A 13 8.50 26.55 2.88
CA PHE A 13 8.66 27.98 2.60
C PHE A 13 8.82 28.37 1.11
N ILE A 14 8.67 27.44 0.16
CA ILE A 14 8.70 27.76 -1.29
C ILE A 14 7.29 28.05 -1.85
N ILE A 15 6.28 28.19 -1.01
CA ILE A 15 4.95 28.66 -1.45
C ILE A 15 4.74 30.11 -0.97
N ASN A 16 5.64 31.00 -1.34
CA ASN A 16 5.39 32.45 -1.28
C ASN A 16 5.02 32.97 -2.66
N GLY A 17 3.74 32.97 -2.95
CA GLY A 17 3.20 33.63 -4.12
C GLY A 17 1.78 33.16 -4.46
N HIS A 18 0.80 33.60 -3.70
CA HIS A 18 -0.54 33.98 -4.18
C HIS A 18 -1.50 34.10 -3.00
N ALA A 19 -1.94 35.32 -2.74
CA ALA A 19 -2.99 35.63 -1.75
C ALA A 19 -4.34 34.94 -2.01
N SER A 20 -4.51 34.22 -3.11
CA SER A 20 -5.67 33.39 -3.43
C SER A 20 -5.66 32.03 -2.71
N LEU A 21 -4.48 31.47 -2.44
CA LEU A 21 -4.34 30.19 -1.73
C LEU A 21 -4.71 30.29 -0.24
N VAL A 22 -4.48 31.44 0.38
CA VAL A 22 -4.84 31.66 1.80
C VAL A 22 -6.35 31.69 1.99
N LYS A 23 -7.11 32.26 1.05
CA LYS A 23 -8.57 32.25 1.07
C LYS A 23 -9.18 30.86 0.88
N GLU A 24 -8.50 29.98 0.15
CA GLU A 24 -8.95 28.61 -0.07
C GLU A 24 -8.66 27.70 1.15
N LEU A 25 -7.59 27.98 1.90
CA LEU A 25 -7.29 27.29 3.16
C LEU A 25 -8.31 27.61 4.28
N ASP A 26 -8.85 28.81 4.32
CA ASP A 26 -9.90 29.19 5.30
C ASP A 26 -11.26 28.52 5.02
N THR A 27 -11.45 27.98 3.80
CA THR A 27 -12.65 27.21 3.44
C THR A 27 -12.52 25.72 3.74
N LEU A 28 -11.34 25.24 4.14
CA LEU A 28 -11.18 23.84 4.54
C LEU A 28 -11.95 23.60 5.86
N PRO A 29 -12.80 22.59 5.91
CA PRO A 29 -13.52 22.27 7.14
C PRO A 29 -12.51 21.90 8.23
N LYS A 30 -12.74 22.42 9.43
CA LYS A 30 -11.89 22.09 10.60
C LYS A 30 -11.80 20.57 10.78
N PRO A 31 -10.66 20.01 11.21
CA PRO A 31 -10.45 18.56 11.35
C PRO A 31 -11.57 17.85 12.13
N GLY A 32 -12.12 18.48 13.17
CA GLY A 32 -13.27 17.96 13.91
C GLY A 32 -14.56 17.87 13.08
N GLN A 33 -14.85 18.87 12.23
CA GLN A 33 -16.03 18.86 11.36
C GLN A 33 -15.90 17.79 10.24
N VAL A 34 -14.69 17.57 9.76
CA VAL A 34 -14.41 16.47 8.81
C VAL A 34 -14.67 15.13 9.48
N LEU A 35 -14.15 14.92 10.67
CA LEU A 35 -14.32 13.70 11.44
C LEU A 35 -15.80 13.43 11.74
N ASP A 36 -16.54 14.44 12.19
CA ASP A 36 -17.97 14.35 12.43
C ASP A 36 -18.75 14.00 11.15
N SER A 37 -18.40 14.60 10.03
CA SER A 37 -19.05 14.31 8.74
C SER A 37 -18.75 12.90 8.23
N LEU A 38 -17.60 12.35 8.61
CA LEU A 38 -17.16 11.02 8.21
C LEU A 38 -17.78 9.91 9.06
N ILE A 39 -17.96 10.17 10.34
CA ILE A 39 -18.40 9.16 11.32
C ILE A 39 -19.88 9.32 11.67
N PHE A 40 -20.34 10.54 11.92
CA PHE A 40 -21.66 10.80 12.53
C PHE A 40 -22.73 11.31 11.56
N SER A 41 -22.47 11.38 10.26
CA SER A 41 -23.50 11.79 9.30
C SER A 41 -24.71 10.85 9.33
N LYS A 42 -25.90 11.38 9.59
CA LYS A 42 -27.18 10.64 9.61
C LYS A 42 -27.52 9.91 8.30
N LYS A 43 -26.79 10.18 7.22
CA LYS A 43 -26.97 9.56 5.90
C LYS A 43 -26.08 8.35 5.63
N LEU A 44 -25.12 8.03 6.52
CA LEU A 44 -24.17 6.94 6.29
C LEU A 44 -24.80 5.59 6.63
N ASP A 45 -24.72 4.69 5.69
CA ASP A 45 -25.13 3.29 5.84
C ASP A 45 -23.91 2.46 6.18
N TRP A 46 -23.85 1.94 7.40
CA TRP A 46 -22.75 1.16 7.91
C TRP A 46 -22.90 -0.32 7.59
N SER A 47 -21.80 -0.97 7.33
CA SER A 47 -21.71 -2.42 7.21
C SER A 47 -20.62 -2.99 8.11
N VAL A 48 -20.93 -4.15 8.69
CA VAL A 48 -19.94 -5.02 9.33
C VAL A 48 -19.49 -6.04 8.29
N ARG A 49 -18.20 -6.37 8.29
CA ARG A 49 -17.64 -7.28 7.29
C ARG A 49 -16.71 -8.30 7.92
N LEU A 50 -16.84 -9.52 7.47
CA LEU A 50 -15.88 -10.59 7.70
C LEU A 50 -14.95 -10.63 6.50
N VAL A 51 -13.65 -10.70 6.75
CA VAL A 51 -12.62 -10.62 5.71
C VAL A 51 -11.69 -11.80 5.87
N THR A 52 -11.50 -12.58 4.81
CA THR A 52 -10.33 -13.46 4.69
C THR A 52 -9.33 -12.78 3.80
N ASN A 53 -8.05 -12.94 4.11
CA ASN A 53 -6.98 -12.21 3.46
C ASN A 53 -5.82 -13.13 3.13
N PHE A 54 -5.36 -13.06 1.89
CA PHE A 54 -4.04 -13.51 1.47
C PHE A 54 -3.20 -12.26 1.20
N LYS A 55 -2.09 -12.08 1.90
CA LYS A 55 -1.19 -10.95 1.72
C LYS A 55 0.26 -11.40 1.72
N GLN A 56 0.92 -11.16 0.62
CA GLN A 56 2.33 -11.49 0.41
C GLN A 56 3.09 -10.22 0.06
N GLN A 57 3.96 -9.80 0.97
CA GLN A 57 4.93 -8.72 0.75
C GLN A 57 6.27 -9.37 0.47
N GLN A 58 6.67 -9.43 -0.76
CA GLN A 58 7.97 -9.96 -1.14
C GLN A 58 8.87 -8.84 -1.62
N PHE A 59 10.15 -8.96 -1.37
CA PHE A 59 11.15 -8.17 -2.07
C PHE A 59 12.15 -9.09 -2.78
N ARG A 60 12.75 -8.56 -3.81
CA ARG A 60 13.78 -9.25 -4.61
C ARG A 60 14.99 -8.37 -4.65
N LEU A 61 16.13 -8.94 -4.30
CA LEU A 61 17.43 -8.37 -4.62
C LEU A 61 17.93 -9.07 -5.88
N GLY A 62 18.33 -8.31 -6.87
CA GLY A 62 18.78 -8.90 -8.12
C GLY A 62 19.81 -8.06 -8.85
N THR A 63 20.65 -8.75 -9.59
CA THR A 63 21.48 -8.25 -10.68
C THR A 63 20.82 -8.62 -12.01
N GLU A 64 21.50 -8.41 -13.14
CA GLU A 64 20.99 -8.86 -14.45
C GLU A 64 20.80 -10.38 -14.51
N ASP A 65 21.74 -11.15 -13.93
CA ASP A 65 21.81 -12.59 -14.07
C ASP A 65 21.26 -13.35 -12.86
N HIS A 66 21.34 -12.76 -11.66
CA HIS A 66 21.05 -13.45 -10.40
C HIS A 66 19.97 -12.74 -9.60
N ARG A 67 19.17 -13.55 -8.89
CA ARG A 67 18.02 -13.03 -8.15
C ARG A 67 17.72 -13.84 -6.90
N LEU A 68 17.63 -13.16 -5.78
CA LEU A 68 17.11 -13.66 -4.51
C LEU A 68 15.71 -13.15 -4.25
N ILE A 69 14.84 -14.00 -3.76
CA ILE A 69 13.45 -13.66 -3.43
C ILE A 69 13.24 -13.90 -1.93
N TYR A 70 12.75 -12.87 -1.26
CA TYR A 70 12.42 -12.88 0.17
C TYR A 70 10.92 -12.76 0.31
N ARG A 71 10.27 -13.74 0.90
CA ARG A 71 8.81 -13.73 1.08
C ARG A 71 8.37 -14.19 2.47
N PRO A 72 7.33 -13.60 3.04
CA PRO A 72 6.70 -14.12 4.24
C PRO A 72 6.16 -15.53 4.01
N ASN A 73 6.37 -16.43 4.97
CA ASN A 73 5.84 -17.79 4.91
C ASN A 73 4.44 -17.95 5.55
N ASN A 74 3.85 -16.83 6.00
CA ASN A 74 2.52 -16.81 6.60
C ASN A 74 1.61 -15.77 5.92
N PRO A 75 1.12 -16.03 4.68
CA PRO A 75 0.38 -15.05 3.91
C PRO A 75 -1.10 -14.93 4.30
N PHE A 76 -1.67 -15.93 5.02
CA PHE A 76 -3.11 -15.99 5.27
C PHE A 76 -3.51 -15.25 6.55
N GLY A 77 -4.66 -14.63 6.53
CA GLY A 77 -5.27 -13.95 7.66
C GLY A 77 -6.79 -13.93 7.59
N VAL A 78 -7.40 -13.67 8.73
CA VAL A 78 -8.83 -13.44 8.88
C VAL A 78 -9.04 -12.17 9.68
N GLY A 79 -10.15 -11.50 9.49
CA GLY A 79 -10.42 -10.27 10.21
C GLY A 79 -11.86 -9.82 10.14
N ILE A 80 -12.10 -8.74 10.84
CA ILE A 80 -13.38 -8.04 10.87
C ILE A 80 -13.15 -6.59 10.41
N GLY A 81 -14.16 -6.02 9.82
CA GLY A 81 -14.09 -4.62 9.39
C GLY A 81 -15.41 -3.89 9.50
N LEU A 82 -15.29 -2.60 9.45
CA LEU A 82 -16.39 -1.65 9.36
C LEU A 82 -16.21 -0.84 8.06
N ALA A 83 -17.30 -0.66 7.35
CA ALA A 83 -17.29 0.14 6.15
C ALA A 83 -18.56 0.99 6.04
N ASN A 84 -18.38 2.16 5.46
CA ASN A 84 -19.48 2.98 4.97
C ASN A 84 -19.09 3.58 3.60
N GLN A 85 -19.89 4.50 3.09
CA GLN A 85 -19.61 5.12 1.79
C GLN A 85 -18.32 5.94 1.72
N LYS A 86 -17.74 6.34 2.86
CA LYS A 86 -16.58 7.23 2.92
C LYS A 86 -15.35 6.58 3.53
N ILE A 87 -15.51 5.63 4.42
CA ILE A 87 -14.44 5.00 5.19
C ILE A 87 -14.55 3.49 5.10
N VAL A 88 -13.41 2.84 4.99
CA VAL A 88 -13.25 1.40 5.13
C VAL A 88 -12.09 1.14 6.09
N ILE A 89 -12.33 0.37 7.12
CA ILE A 89 -11.34 -0.04 8.11
C ILE A 89 -11.45 -1.54 8.30
N ASP A 90 -10.36 -2.28 8.06
CA ASP A 90 -10.25 -3.72 8.32
C ASP A 90 -9.14 -3.95 9.34
N VAL A 91 -9.44 -4.77 10.34
CA VAL A 91 -8.47 -5.30 11.30
C VAL A 91 -8.28 -6.78 10.99
N LEU A 92 -7.04 -7.14 10.65
CA LEU A 92 -6.68 -8.45 10.13
C LEU A 92 -5.71 -9.14 11.10
N PHE A 93 -5.95 -10.40 11.37
CA PHE A 93 -5.13 -11.26 12.20
C PHE A 93 -4.55 -12.39 11.35
N ASN A 94 -3.26 -12.67 11.53
CA ASN A 94 -2.64 -13.79 10.84
C ASN A 94 -3.05 -15.12 11.46
N ILE A 95 -3.28 -16.11 10.61
CA ILE A 95 -3.50 -17.48 11.03
C ILE A 95 -2.14 -18.09 11.32
N LYS A 96 -1.91 -18.48 12.59
CA LYS A 96 -0.69 -19.19 13.00
C LYS A 96 -0.73 -20.63 12.49
N THR A 97 0.32 -21.07 11.80
CA THR A 97 0.41 -22.44 11.22
C THR A 97 1.18 -23.42 12.10
N GLY A 98 1.60 -23.02 13.30
CA GLY A 98 2.24 -23.93 14.27
C GLY A 98 3.73 -24.20 14.06
N ASN A 99 4.34 -23.73 12.98
CA ASN A 99 5.78 -23.85 12.73
C ASN A 99 6.58 -22.91 13.64
N LYS A 100 7.78 -23.35 14.08
CA LYS A 100 8.69 -22.52 14.88
C LYS A 100 9.19 -21.30 14.09
N ASP A 101 9.51 -21.51 12.82
CA ASP A 101 10.03 -20.49 11.90
C ASP A 101 8.87 -19.85 11.17
N GLN A 102 8.33 -18.78 11.76
CA GLN A 102 7.12 -18.14 11.25
C GLN A 102 7.29 -16.64 11.15
N THR A 103 6.95 -16.11 9.98
CA THR A 103 6.87 -14.66 9.77
C THR A 103 5.87 -14.03 10.74
N LYS A 104 6.33 -13.03 11.47
CA LYS A 104 5.49 -12.12 12.27
C LYS A 104 5.23 -10.87 11.45
N LYS A 105 3.99 -10.48 11.29
CA LYS A 105 3.65 -9.27 10.54
C LYS A 105 2.55 -8.48 11.23
N PHE A 106 2.70 -7.17 11.14
CA PHE A 106 1.67 -6.20 11.46
C PHE A 106 1.36 -5.40 10.20
N ALA A 107 0.10 -5.19 9.90
CA ALA A 107 -0.30 -4.33 8.79
C ALA A 107 -1.57 -3.57 9.15
N ALA A 108 -1.54 -2.26 8.96
CA ALA A 108 -2.70 -1.39 9.02
C ALA A 108 -2.83 -0.66 7.68
N GLU A 109 -4.00 -0.71 7.09
CA GLU A 109 -4.28 -0.02 5.85
C GLU A 109 -5.68 0.60 5.88
N GLY A 110 -5.80 1.75 5.27
CA GLY A 110 -7.06 2.43 5.18
C GLY A 110 -7.18 3.32 3.97
N SER A 111 -8.39 3.72 3.68
CA SER A 111 -8.66 4.72 2.66
C SER A 111 -9.83 5.60 3.06
N LEU A 112 -9.66 6.86 2.74
CA LEU A 112 -10.61 7.92 2.98
C LEU A 112 -10.99 8.54 1.64
N ILE A 113 -12.28 8.72 1.41
CA ILE A 113 -12.80 9.34 0.20
C ILE A 113 -13.60 10.57 0.59
N PHE A 114 -13.17 11.71 0.11
CA PHE A 114 -13.86 12.97 0.30
C PHE A 114 -14.05 13.67 -1.05
N ASN A 115 -15.29 13.82 -1.48
CA ASN A 115 -15.64 14.30 -2.82
C ASN A 115 -14.92 13.48 -3.91
N LYS A 116 -14.07 14.14 -4.71
CA LYS A 116 -13.25 13.54 -5.76
C LYS A 116 -11.84 13.16 -5.29
N ASN A 117 -11.56 13.25 -4.01
CA ASN A 117 -10.25 13.02 -3.44
C ASN A 117 -10.22 11.67 -2.72
N LEU A 118 -9.31 10.82 -3.13
CA LEU A 118 -9.00 9.55 -2.48
C LEU A 118 -7.67 9.67 -1.76
N PHE A 119 -7.66 9.35 -0.49
CA PHE A 119 -6.46 9.21 0.34
C PHE A 119 -6.31 7.76 0.73
N GLY A 120 -5.13 7.22 0.56
CA GLY A 120 -4.73 5.90 1.01
C GLY A 120 -3.61 5.99 2.03
N PHE A 121 -3.59 5.09 2.99
CA PHE A 121 -2.46 4.91 3.87
C PHE A 121 -2.17 3.44 4.09
N ILE A 122 -0.90 3.14 4.30
CA ILE A 122 -0.41 1.82 4.63
C ILE A 122 0.70 1.93 5.68
N VAL A 123 0.66 1.05 6.67
CA VAL A 123 1.73 0.84 7.64
C VAL A 123 1.94 -0.66 7.74
N GLU A 124 3.15 -1.11 7.48
CA GLU A 124 3.51 -2.52 7.52
C GLU A 124 4.82 -2.73 8.27
N ASN A 125 4.87 -3.80 9.02
CA ASN A 125 6.08 -4.32 9.63
C ASN A 125 6.07 -5.84 9.50
N VAL A 126 7.13 -6.39 8.95
CA VAL A 126 7.29 -7.83 8.72
C VAL A 126 8.64 -8.27 9.28
N HIS A 127 8.64 -9.33 10.05
CA HIS A 127 9.82 -9.91 10.68
C HIS A 127 9.86 -11.42 10.39
N GLY A 128 11.00 -11.88 9.88
CA GLY A 128 11.20 -13.25 9.40
C GLY A 128 10.76 -13.46 7.96
N TYR A 129 11.67 -13.93 7.14
CA TYR A 129 11.47 -14.16 5.70
C TYR A 129 12.00 -15.51 5.27
N GLN A 130 11.23 -16.18 4.42
CA GLN A 130 11.72 -17.29 3.63
C GLN A 130 12.54 -16.73 2.47
N VAL A 131 13.77 -17.25 2.29
CA VAL A 131 14.68 -16.86 1.21
C VAL A 131 14.68 -17.95 0.16
N GLU A 132 14.47 -17.61 -1.07
CA GLU A 132 14.55 -18.51 -2.21
C GLU A 132 15.65 -18.03 -3.16
N SER A 133 16.62 -18.90 -3.43
CA SER A 133 17.60 -18.73 -4.48
C SER A 133 17.22 -19.57 -5.69
N ARG A 134 17.20 -18.93 -6.86
CA ARG A 134 16.88 -19.65 -8.11
C ARG A 134 17.96 -20.65 -8.51
N GLN A 135 19.21 -20.41 -8.12
CA GLN A 135 20.37 -21.20 -8.53
C GLN A 135 20.69 -22.33 -7.56
N ASN A 136 20.68 -22.04 -6.27
CA ASN A 136 21.10 -23.01 -5.28
C ASN A 136 19.94 -23.82 -4.68
N ARG A 137 18.68 -23.56 -5.07
CA ARG A 137 17.48 -24.15 -4.47
C ARG A 137 17.48 -24.08 -2.94
N LEU A 138 18.21 -23.11 -2.39
CA LEU A 138 18.27 -22.88 -0.96
C LEU A 138 16.94 -22.29 -0.51
N ASP A 139 16.30 -23.00 0.38
CA ASP A 139 15.07 -22.60 1.02
C ASP A 139 15.38 -22.46 2.51
N GLY A 140 15.69 -21.26 2.94
CA GLY A 140 16.10 -20.95 4.31
C GLY A 140 15.21 -19.88 4.92
N PHE A 141 14.96 -19.98 6.23
CA PHE A 141 14.23 -18.94 6.96
C PHE A 141 15.23 -18.00 7.66
N ARG A 142 15.07 -16.70 7.46
CA ARG A 142 15.84 -15.62 8.09
C ARG A 142 14.93 -14.93 9.12
N ASP A 143 15.06 -15.32 10.36
CA ASP A 143 14.33 -14.75 11.50
C ASP A 143 14.88 -13.39 11.94
N ASP A 144 16.14 -13.07 11.62
CA ASP A 144 16.78 -11.79 11.85
C ASP A 144 16.32 -10.68 10.90
N LEU A 145 15.74 -11.05 9.76
CA LEU A 145 15.38 -10.09 8.70
C LEU A 145 14.06 -9.41 8.99
N SER A 146 14.10 -8.09 9.07
CA SER A 146 12.93 -7.24 9.30
C SER A 146 12.78 -6.21 8.20
N ALA A 147 11.54 -5.94 7.79
CA ALA A 147 11.23 -4.85 6.86
C ALA A 147 9.99 -4.08 7.30
N TYR A 148 10.03 -2.77 7.15
CA TYR A 148 8.87 -1.91 7.37
C TYR A 148 8.57 -1.05 6.15
N SER A 149 7.31 -0.64 6.03
CA SER A 149 6.85 0.31 5.02
C SER A 149 5.77 1.21 5.61
N VAL A 150 5.88 2.51 5.36
CA VAL A 150 4.83 3.48 5.63
C VAL A 150 4.58 4.27 4.37
N GLY A 151 3.34 4.29 3.91
CA GLY A 151 2.97 4.97 2.67
C GLY A 151 1.71 5.81 2.82
N LEU A 152 1.69 6.92 2.10
CA LEU A 152 0.53 7.79 1.91
C LEU A 152 0.33 7.99 0.41
N GLU A 153 -0.91 7.93 -0.02
CA GLU A 153 -1.30 8.14 -1.42
C GLU A 153 -2.45 9.12 -1.49
N TYR A 154 -2.42 9.93 -2.51
CA TYR A 154 -3.47 10.86 -2.85
C TYR A 154 -3.80 10.73 -4.33
N LEU A 155 -5.08 10.63 -4.67
CA LEU A 155 -5.56 10.65 -6.06
C LEU A 155 -6.76 11.59 -6.17
N HIS A 156 -6.64 12.58 -7.04
CA HIS A 156 -7.73 13.46 -7.43
C HIS A 156 -8.41 12.94 -8.69
N ILE A 157 -9.71 12.71 -8.63
CA ILE A 157 -10.51 12.20 -9.73
C ILE A 157 -10.88 13.35 -10.66
N LEU A 158 -10.42 13.30 -11.90
CA LEU A 158 -10.66 14.31 -12.92
C LEU A 158 -11.98 14.10 -13.66
N SER A 159 -12.43 12.85 -13.77
CA SER A 159 -13.68 12.52 -14.47
C SER A 159 -14.90 13.13 -13.76
N LYS A 160 -15.99 13.36 -14.50
CA LYS A 160 -17.27 13.86 -13.95
C LYS A 160 -17.94 12.84 -13.04
N GLU A 161 -17.65 11.57 -13.23
CA GLU A 161 -18.22 10.47 -12.45
C GLU A 161 -17.57 10.37 -11.07
N ASP A 162 -18.37 10.10 -10.04
CA ASP A 162 -17.83 9.80 -8.73
C ASP A 162 -17.05 8.48 -8.77
N PHE A 163 -15.99 8.41 -8.03
CA PHE A 163 -15.05 7.30 -8.05
C PHE A 163 -15.64 6.01 -7.46
N THR A 164 -15.51 4.93 -8.19
CA THR A 164 -16.11 3.62 -7.91
C THR A 164 -15.37 2.76 -6.90
N ILE A 165 -14.10 3.02 -6.61
CA ILE A 165 -13.37 2.29 -5.54
C ILE A 165 -14.11 2.40 -4.20
N ARG A 166 -14.82 3.50 -3.99
CA ARG A 166 -15.69 3.69 -2.83
C ARG A 166 -16.77 2.61 -2.75
N ASP A 167 -17.53 2.44 -3.81
CA ASP A 167 -18.64 1.49 -3.85
C ASP A 167 -18.15 0.05 -3.68
N MET A 168 -16.99 -0.27 -4.23
CA MET A 168 -16.36 -1.57 -4.09
C MET A 168 -15.87 -1.87 -2.68
N LYS A 169 -15.15 -0.91 -2.08
CA LYS A 169 -14.56 -1.13 -0.75
C LYS A 169 -15.61 -1.14 0.35
N SER A 170 -16.70 -0.40 0.21
CA SER A 170 -17.76 -0.29 1.20
C SER A 170 -18.92 -1.26 0.98
N GLY A 171 -18.98 -1.96 -0.14
CA GLY A 171 -20.16 -2.77 -0.49
C GLY A 171 -21.41 -1.96 -0.78
N SER A 172 -21.28 -0.66 -0.98
CA SER A 172 -22.40 0.24 -1.26
C SER A 172 -23.01 -0.05 -2.64
N LYS A 173 -24.34 0.04 -2.74
CA LYS A 173 -25.03 -0.14 -4.04
C LYS A 173 -24.66 0.98 -4.99
N SER A 174 -23.94 0.66 -6.05
CA SER A 174 -23.87 1.56 -7.19
C SER A 174 -25.18 1.50 -7.98
N LYS A 175 -25.80 2.66 -8.18
CA LYS A 175 -26.95 2.83 -9.09
C LYS A 175 -26.50 3.10 -10.53
N ARG A 176 -25.19 3.04 -10.78
CA ARG A 176 -24.57 3.58 -11.98
C ARG A 176 -24.40 2.55 -13.07
N LYS A 177 -24.39 3.04 -14.30
CA LYS A 177 -24.01 2.30 -15.50
C LYS A 177 -22.51 2.01 -15.48
N THR A 178 -22.07 1.16 -16.40
CA THR A 178 -20.65 0.97 -16.72
C THR A 178 -19.99 2.31 -17.07
N PHE A 179 -18.82 2.60 -16.49
CA PHE A 179 -18.06 3.82 -16.78
C PHE A 179 -16.56 3.66 -16.53
N VAL A 180 -15.79 4.58 -17.09
CA VAL A 180 -14.34 4.72 -16.89
C VAL A 180 -14.07 6.04 -16.18
N SER A 181 -13.15 6.01 -15.25
CA SER A 181 -12.71 7.15 -14.46
C SER A 181 -11.20 7.26 -14.50
N TYR A 182 -10.67 8.46 -14.47
CA TYR A 182 -9.24 8.74 -14.44
C TYR A 182 -8.92 9.84 -13.42
N GLY A 183 -7.70 9.79 -12.92
CA GLY A 183 -7.24 10.72 -11.90
C GLY A 183 -5.73 10.92 -11.94
N VAL A 184 -5.28 11.93 -11.22
CA VAL A 184 -3.87 12.25 -11.01
C VAL A 184 -3.63 12.50 -9.54
N GLY A 185 -2.42 12.23 -9.08
CA GLY A 185 -2.11 12.38 -7.68
C GLY A 185 -0.64 12.23 -7.38
N GLY A 186 -0.35 11.86 -6.14
CA GLY A 186 1.00 11.65 -5.67
C GLY A 186 1.08 10.63 -4.55
N PHE A 187 2.30 10.25 -4.23
CA PHE A 187 2.59 9.33 -3.14
C PHE A 187 3.79 9.80 -2.32
N LEU A 188 3.78 9.43 -1.05
CA LEU A 188 4.89 9.49 -0.12
C LEU A 188 5.12 8.09 0.41
N ILE A 189 6.37 7.65 0.48
CA ILE A 189 6.71 6.34 1.00
C ILE A 189 8.02 6.39 1.78
N THR A 190 8.07 5.68 2.91
CA THR A 190 9.31 5.35 3.60
C THR A 190 9.35 3.86 3.85
N ARG A 191 10.53 3.29 3.66
CA ARG A 191 10.77 1.85 3.81
C ARG A 191 12.09 1.62 4.50
N GLY A 192 12.18 0.54 5.23
CA GLY A 192 13.43 0.07 5.78
C GLY A 192 13.51 -1.43 5.76
N LEU A 193 14.73 -1.91 5.72
CA LEU A 193 15.11 -3.31 5.83
C LEU A 193 16.30 -3.38 6.77
N SER A 194 16.33 -4.35 7.66
CA SER A 194 17.45 -4.61 8.57
C SER A 194 17.61 -6.10 8.80
N ALA A 195 18.85 -6.54 8.92
CA ALA A 195 19.26 -7.88 9.30
C ALA A 195 20.53 -7.82 10.16
N ASP A 196 20.82 -8.87 10.90
CA ASP A 196 22.02 -8.95 11.75
C ASP A 196 23.30 -9.11 10.92
N ALA A 197 23.18 -9.68 9.72
CA ALA A 197 24.26 -9.87 8.74
C ALA A 197 23.73 -9.66 7.32
N SER A 198 24.61 -9.78 6.32
CA SER A 198 24.23 -9.70 4.91
C SER A 198 22.96 -10.51 4.62
N ILE A 199 22.02 -9.89 3.88
CA ILE A 199 20.81 -10.58 3.45
C ILE A 199 21.12 -11.70 2.46
N ILE A 200 22.24 -11.65 1.75
CA ILE A 200 22.65 -12.67 0.78
C ILE A 200 23.13 -13.93 1.52
N PRO A 201 22.51 -15.09 1.28
CA PRO A 201 23.01 -16.37 1.79
C PRO A 201 24.46 -16.62 1.36
N GLU A 202 25.26 -17.23 2.21
CA GLU A 202 26.69 -17.47 1.94
C GLU A 202 26.93 -18.21 0.64
N ALA A 203 26.10 -19.19 0.31
CA ALA A 203 26.19 -19.95 -0.95
C ALA A 203 25.91 -19.12 -2.21
N ASP A 204 25.23 -17.99 -2.08
CA ASP A 204 24.90 -17.11 -3.20
C ASP A 204 25.84 -15.90 -3.31
N ARG A 205 26.69 -15.62 -2.29
CA ARG A 205 27.66 -14.50 -2.31
C ARG A 205 28.55 -14.46 -3.57
N PRO A 206 29.07 -15.57 -4.12
CA PRO A 206 29.88 -15.53 -5.33
C PRO A 206 29.20 -14.95 -6.58
N TYR A 207 27.90 -14.84 -6.57
CA TYR A 207 27.08 -14.31 -7.67
C TYR A 207 26.74 -12.83 -7.53
N PHE A 208 27.13 -12.19 -6.44
CA PHE A 208 26.85 -10.80 -6.14
C PHE A 208 28.13 -10.03 -5.87
N ASN A 209 28.07 -8.72 -6.06
CA ASN A 209 29.17 -7.83 -5.71
C ASN A 209 29.11 -7.43 -4.21
N GLU A 210 30.20 -6.87 -3.70
CA GLU A 210 30.32 -6.44 -2.29
C GLU A 210 29.23 -5.41 -1.89
N GLN A 211 28.80 -4.56 -2.83
CA GLN A 211 27.76 -3.55 -2.60
C GLN A 211 26.36 -4.15 -2.46
N ALA A 212 26.17 -5.39 -2.88
CA ALA A 212 24.95 -6.14 -2.69
C ALA A 212 24.87 -6.83 -1.32
N GLU A 213 25.98 -6.95 -0.58
CA GLU A 213 26.03 -7.55 0.77
C GLU A 213 25.38 -6.65 1.84
N ILE A 214 24.12 -6.34 1.60
CA ILE A 214 23.32 -5.39 2.37
C ILE A 214 22.87 -6.06 3.68
N HIS A 215 23.00 -5.35 4.81
CA HIS A 215 22.34 -5.69 6.07
C HIS A 215 21.36 -4.61 6.53
N GLY A 216 21.39 -3.43 5.92
CA GLY A 216 20.48 -2.34 6.21
C GLY A 216 20.16 -1.48 4.99
N LEU A 217 18.89 -1.11 4.85
CA LEU A 217 18.40 -0.18 3.84
C LEU A 217 17.36 0.73 4.47
N SER A 218 17.49 2.02 4.26
CA SER A 218 16.48 3.01 4.64
C SER A 218 16.18 3.91 3.46
N THR A 219 14.90 4.08 3.14
CA THR A 219 14.48 4.90 2.02
C THR A 219 13.36 5.85 2.40
N ILE A 220 13.33 7.01 1.75
CA ILE A 220 12.22 7.94 1.79
C ILE A 220 12.03 8.53 0.41
N GLY A 221 10.82 8.47 -0.12
CA GLY A 221 10.52 8.91 -1.48
C GLY A 221 9.17 9.60 -1.61
N ALA A 222 9.07 10.38 -2.66
CA ALA A 222 7.85 11.06 -3.08
C ALA A 222 7.73 11.05 -4.59
N GLY A 223 6.52 11.01 -5.10
CA GLY A 223 6.32 10.99 -6.54
C GLY A 223 4.91 11.35 -6.95
N VAL A 224 4.72 11.32 -8.26
CA VAL A 224 3.43 11.54 -8.91
C VAL A 224 2.88 10.21 -9.43
N LEU A 225 1.56 10.10 -9.50
CA LEU A 225 0.89 8.94 -10.06
C LEU A 225 -0.31 9.38 -10.93
N GLY A 226 -0.59 8.58 -11.94
CA GLY A 226 -1.81 8.66 -12.71
C GLY A 226 -2.62 7.39 -12.49
N GLY A 227 -3.94 7.49 -12.53
CA GLY A 227 -4.80 6.33 -12.33
C GLY A 227 -5.95 6.27 -13.33
N ILE A 228 -6.22 5.08 -13.81
CA ILE A 228 -7.41 4.77 -14.59
C ILE A 228 -8.17 3.64 -13.92
N SER A 229 -9.48 3.79 -13.78
CA SER A 229 -10.35 2.76 -13.23
C SER A 229 -11.56 2.54 -14.10
N SER A 230 -12.04 1.31 -14.16
CA SER A 230 -13.26 0.93 -14.88
C SER A 230 -14.21 0.21 -13.93
N TYR A 231 -15.48 0.51 -14.05
CA TYR A 231 -16.56 -0.15 -13.34
C TYR A 231 -17.57 -0.72 -14.33
N PHE A 232 -17.92 -1.97 -14.15
CA PHE A 232 -18.88 -2.71 -14.95
C PHE A 232 -20.05 -3.14 -14.07
N ASN A 233 -21.22 -2.59 -14.36
CA ASN A 233 -22.45 -3.07 -13.72
C ASN A 233 -22.99 -4.26 -14.52
N LEU A 234 -23.01 -5.41 -13.89
CA LEU A 234 -23.41 -6.67 -14.51
C LEU A 234 -24.84 -7.05 -14.09
N PRO A 235 -25.55 -7.85 -14.90
CA PRO A 235 -26.89 -8.34 -14.56
C PRO A 235 -26.91 -9.09 -13.21
N GLY A 236 -28.08 -9.18 -12.56
CA GLY A 236 -28.26 -9.99 -11.35
C GLY A 236 -27.59 -9.41 -10.09
N HIS A 237 -27.33 -8.11 -10.01
CA HIS A 237 -26.66 -7.44 -8.89
C HIS A 237 -25.16 -7.70 -8.78
N PHE A 238 -24.53 -8.20 -9.82
CA PHE A 238 -23.08 -8.36 -9.92
C PHE A 238 -22.40 -7.06 -10.38
N PHE A 239 -21.13 -6.93 -10.04
CA PHE A 239 -20.25 -5.89 -10.60
C PHE A 239 -18.84 -6.44 -10.77
N ALA A 240 -18.09 -5.81 -11.64
CA ALA A 240 -16.64 -5.98 -11.75
C ALA A 240 -15.98 -4.60 -11.90
N THR A 241 -14.73 -4.51 -11.51
CA THR A 241 -13.98 -3.28 -11.62
C THR A 241 -12.50 -3.54 -11.64
N CYS A 242 -11.75 -2.67 -12.27
CA CYS A 242 -10.30 -2.69 -12.23
C CYS A 242 -9.76 -1.27 -12.11
N TYR A 243 -8.56 -1.15 -11.57
CA TYR A 243 -7.77 0.07 -11.46
C TYR A 243 -6.33 -0.25 -11.83
N PHE A 244 -5.70 0.68 -12.55
CA PHE A 244 -4.27 0.67 -12.81
C PHE A 244 -3.71 2.07 -12.57
N GLY A 245 -2.64 2.17 -11.78
CA GLY A 245 -2.03 3.41 -11.34
C GLY A 245 -0.51 3.39 -11.47
N PRO A 246 0.05 3.77 -12.63
CA PRO A 246 1.49 3.96 -12.76
C PRO A 246 1.94 5.26 -12.07
N GLY A 247 3.17 5.23 -11.53
CA GLY A 247 3.79 6.37 -10.89
C GLY A 247 5.30 6.39 -11.02
N ILE A 248 5.87 7.56 -10.88
CA ILE A 248 7.32 7.80 -10.85
C ILE A 248 7.62 8.83 -9.76
N GLY A 249 8.74 8.65 -9.09
CA GLY A 249 9.15 9.54 -8.02
C GLY A 249 10.66 9.60 -7.83
N LEU A 250 11.04 10.38 -6.84
CA LEU A 250 12.41 10.49 -6.35
C LEU A 250 12.47 9.88 -4.96
N GLU A 251 13.51 9.10 -4.71
CA GLU A 251 13.73 8.39 -3.46
C GLU A 251 15.18 8.58 -3.00
N TYR A 252 15.33 9.08 -1.79
CA TYR A 252 16.60 9.04 -1.09
C TYR A 252 16.78 7.66 -0.48
N LYS A 253 17.95 7.06 -0.68
CA LYS A 253 18.30 5.72 -0.25
C LYS A 253 19.60 5.75 0.55
N TYR A 254 19.63 5.05 1.66
CA TYR A 254 20.83 4.85 2.47
C TYR A 254 21.03 3.35 2.65
N VAL A 255 22.10 2.83 2.07
CA VAL A 255 22.45 1.40 2.05
C VAL A 255 23.59 1.15 3.03
N GLN A 256 23.44 0.14 3.87
CA GLN A 256 24.47 -0.35 4.79
C GLN A 256 24.88 -1.76 4.35
N THR A 257 26.18 -1.94 4.15
CA THR A 257 26.80 -3.20 3.77
C THR A 257 27.77 -3.65 4.86
N GLU A 258 28.25 -4.89 4.79
CA GLU A 258 29.22 -5.40 5.77
C GLU A 258 30.52 -4.57 5.79
N THR A 259 30.91 -3.96 4.67
CA THR A 259 32.16 -3.19 4.52
C THR A 259 31.97 -1.67 4.70
N GLY A 260 30.73 -1.18 4.79
CA GLY A 260 30.49 0.26 4.94
C GLY A 260 29.07 0.68 4.60
N SER A 261 28.91 1.89 4.11
CA SER A 261 27.61 2.42 3.70
C SER A 261 27.74 3.34 2.50
N TYR A 262 26.69 3.42 1.70
CA TYR A 262 26.65 4.33 0.55
C TYR A 262 25.24 4.85 0.27
N VAL A 263 25.19 5.91 -0.52
CA VAL A 263 23.96 6.50 -1.03
C VAL A 263 23.95 6.29 -2.54
N PRO A 264 23.02 5.50 -3.08
CA PRO A 264 22.88 5.32 -4.52
C PRO A 264 22.67 6.66 -5.24
N SER A 265 23.30 6.78 -6.41
CA SER A 265 23.25 8.00 -7.23
C SER A 265 21.95 8.12 -8.02
N ASP A 266 21.35 7.00 -8.41
CA ASP A 266 20.05 6.96 -9.08
C ASP A 266 18.92 7.27 -8.08
N PRO A 267 18.26 8.42 -8.16
CA PRO A 267 17.20 8.80 -7.23
C PRO A 267 15.83 8.27 -7.63
N PHE A 268 15.68 7.60 -8.77
CA PHE A 268 14.36 7.25 -9.28
C PHE A 268 13.76 6.04 -8.55
N VAL A 269 12.44 6.11 -8.34
CA VAL A 269 11.59 5.01 -7.95
C VAL A 269 10.40 4.92 -8.90
N PHE A 270 10.16 3.73 -9.43
CA PHE A 270 8.98 3.43 -10.24
C PHE A 270 7.97 2.68 -9.39
N LYS A 271 6.70 3.08 -9.53
CA LYS A 271 5.56 2.49 -8.84
C LYS A 271 4.51 2.08 -9.85
N ALA A 272 3.86 0.96 -9.61
CA ALA A 272 2.64 0.60 -10.34
C ALA A 272 1.68 -0.13 -9.42
N ASP A 273 0.44 0.32 -9.37
CA ASP A 273 -0.63 -0.28 -8.61
C ASP A 273 -1.63 -0.91 -9.57
N PHE A 274 -2.01 -2.12 -9.26
CA PHE A 274 -3.11 -2.81 -9.92
C PHE A 274 -4.12 -3.26 -8.87
N PHE A 275 -5.40 -3.06 -9.17
CA PHE A 275 -6.48 -3.54 -8.33
C PHE A 275 -7.62 -4.03 -9.21
N ALA A 276 -8.20 -5.17 -8.85
CA ALA A 276 -9.41 -5.70 -9.45
C ALA A 276 -10.36 -6.18 -8.36
N ALA A 277 -11.64 -6.04 -8.61
CA ALA A 277 -12.64 -6.64 -7.74
C ALA A 277 -13.85 -7.09 -8.53
N MET A 278 -14.51 -8.10 -7.99
CA MET A 278 -15.83 -8.53 -8.44
C MET A 278 -16.70 -8.81 -7.21
N GLY A 279 -17.99 -8.66 -7.36
CA GLY A 279 -18.86 -8.91 -6.23
C GLY A 279 -20.33 -8.94 -6.58
N TYR A 280 -21.08 -9.38 -5.59
CA TYR A 280 -22.53 -9.43 -5.59
C TYR A 280 -23.06 -8.53 -4.48
N ASN A 281 -23.93 -7.58 -4.81
CA ASN A 281 -24.51 -6.62 -3.87
C ASN A 281 -26.04 -6.75 -3.83
N ARG A 282 -26.58 -7.18 -2.69
CA ARG A 282 -28.02 -7.20 -2.46
C ARG A 282 -28.37 -6.29 -1.27
N LYS A 283 -29.65 -5.96 -1.07
CA LYS A 283 -30.14 -4.93 -0.11
C LYS A 283 -29.42 -4.88 1.25
N ARG A 284 -29.14 -6.02 1.88
CA ARG A 284 -28.48 -6.08 3.19
C ARG A 284 -27.19 -6.87 3.22
N PHE A 285 -26.89 -7.59 2.17
CA PHE A 285 -25.80 -8.54 2.10
C PHE A 285 -24.96 -8.30 0.85
N TYR A 286 -23.67 -8.46 0.97
CA TYR A 286 -22.75 -8.44 -0.16
C TYR A 286 -21.61 -9.42 0.01
N VAL A 287 -21.09 -9.89 -1.12
CA VAL A 287 -19.90 -10.72 -1.21
C VAL A 287 -18.98 -10.11 -2.25
N HIS A 288 -17.74 -9.87 -1.86
CA HIS A 288 -16.73 -9.32 -2.75
C HIS A 288 -15.49 -10.21 -2.74
N PHE A 289 -14.91 -10.37 -3.90
CA PHE A 289 -13.55 -10.84 -4.06
C PHE A 289 -12.72 -9.67 -4.61
N THR A 290 -11.58 -9.39 -3.98
CA THR A 290 -10.67 -8.34 -4.41
C THR A 290 -9.27 -8.91 -4.59
N PHE A 291 -8.57 -8.43 -5.59
CA PHE A 291 -7.16 -8.69 -5.85
C PHE A 291 -6.45 -7.36 -6.08
N GLY A 292 -5.28 -7.18 -5.51
CA GLY A 292 -4.46 -6.01 -5.74
C GLY A 292 -2.99 -6.36 -5.64
N THR A 293 -2.16 -5.63 -6.35
CA THR A 293 -0.72 -5.70 -6.25
C THR A 293 -0.12 -4.32 -6.44
N ASP A 294 0.82 -3.98 -5.56
CA ASP A 294 1.57 -2.74 -5.58
C ASP A 294 3.02 -3.12 -5.88
N TRP A 295 3.61 -2.52 -6.89
CA TRP A 295 4.99 -2.77 -7.32
C TRP A 295 5.82 -1.51 -7.15
N TYR A 296 7.04 -1.70 -6.65
CA TYR A 296 8.06 -0.66 -6.53
C TYR A 296 9.37 -1.20 -7.06
N LEU A 297 10.01 -0.46 -7.95
CA LEU A 297 11.32 -0.78 -8.51
C LEU A 297 12.25 0.41 -8.29
N THR A 298 13.42 0.13 -7.72
CA THR A 298 14.46 1.14 -7.49
C THR A 298 15.85 0.52 -7.67
N SER A 299 16.77 1.29 -8.22
CA SER A 299 18.17 0.92 -8.37
C SER A 299 18.94 1.22 -7.08
N LEU A 300 19.91 0.36 -6.75
CA LEU A 300 20.88 0.59 -5.68
C LEU A 300 22.28 0.89 -6.22
N ASP A 301 22.40 1.21 -7.50
CA ASP A 301 23.66 1.30 -8.24
C ASP A 301 24.42 -0.04 -8.33
N TYR A 302 25.61 -0.04 -8.91
CA TYR A 302 26.46 -1.22 -9.07
C TYR A 302 25.74 -2.44 -9.66
N ASN A 303 24.77 -2.22 -10.56
CA ASN A 303 23.90 -3.25 -11.15
C ASN A 303 23.02 -4.00 -10.15
N ASN A 304 22.79 -3.44 -8.96
CA ASN A 304 21.89 -3.99 -7.94
C ASN A 304 20.54 -3.28 -7.98
N ASN A 305 19.47 -4.06 -7.98
CA ASN A 305 18.11 -3.54 -7.98
C ASN A 305 17.29 -4.18 -6.86
N ILE A 306 16.42 -3.40 -6.25
CA ILE A 306 15.37 -3.91 -5.37
C ILE A 306 14.01 -3.73 -6.04
N PHE A 307 13.31 -4.85 -6.12
CA PHE A 307 11.91 -4.90 -6.52
C PHE A 307 11.06 -5.34 -5.34
N LEU A 308 10.18 -4.47 -4.87
CA LEU A 308 9.20 -4.77 -3.83
C LEU A 308 7.83 -5.01 -4.49
N SER A 309 7.17 -6.08 -4.09
CA SER A 309 5.79 -6.38 -4.51
C SER A 309 4.94 -6.72 -3.30
N VAL A 310 3.79 -6.07 -3.20
CA VAL A 310 2.79 -6.33 -2.17
C VAL A 310 1.52 -6.82 -2.85
N THR A 311 1.30 -8.13 -2.83
CA THR A 311 0.10 -8.76 -3.42
C THR A 311 -0.91 -9.06 -2.33
N LYS A 312 -2.17 -8.69 -2.58
CA LYS A 312 -3.28 -8.83 -1.66
C LYS A 312 -4.47 -9.45 -2.37
N SER A 313 -5.08 -10.47 -1.76
CA SER A 313 -6.39 -10.98 -2.18
C SER A 313 -7.30 -11.04 -0.97
N LYS A 314 -8.51 -10.54 -1.07
CA LYS A 314 -9.49 -10.57 0.01
C LYS A 314 -10.79 -11.18 -0.48
N PHE A 315 -11.36 -12.07 0.33
CA PHE A 315 -12.74 -12.48 0.21
C PHE A 315 -13.51 -11.85 1.37
N ILE A 316 -14.57 -11.12 1.03
CA ILE A 316 -15.29 -10.26 1.96
C ILE A 316 -16.76 -10.63 1.93
N VAL A 317 -17.30 -10.90 3.11
CA VAL A 317 -18.74 -11.05 3.33
C VAL A 317 -19.19 -9.93 4.24
N GLY A 318 -20.12 -9.11 3.77
CA GLY A 318 -20.57 -7.95 4.50
C GLY A 318 -22.08 -7.89 4.69
N TYR A 319 -22.49 -7.27 5.79
CA TYR A 319 -23.88 -7.05 6.13
C TYR A 319 -24.12 -5.58 6.49
N HIS A 320 -25.09 -4.95 5.81
CA HIS A 320 -25.49 -3.58 6.08
C HIS A 320 -26.37 -3.54 7.33
N ILE A 321 -25.85 -2.92 8.40
CA ILE A 321 -26.55 -2.74 9.68
C ILE A 321 -27.40 -1.47 9.70
N GLY A 322 -27.38 -0.70 8.63
CA GLY A 322 -28.10 0.54 8.50
C GLY A 322 -27.45 1.70 9.25
N LYS A 323 -28.25 2.65 9.70
CA LYS A 323 -27.76 3.83 10.42
C LYS A 323 -27.45 3.45 11.86
N LEU A 324 -26.20 3.57 12.30
CA LEU A 324 -25.75 3.28 13.66
C LEU A 324 -26.40 4.18 14.74
N TRP A 325 -26.92 5.33 14.34
CA TRP A 325 -27.54 6.31 15.25
C TRP A 325 -28.90 6.71 14.70
N ARG A 326 -29.93 6.01 15.13
CA ARG A 326 -31.30 6.50 15.08
C ARG A 326 -31.59 7.17 16.41
N LYS A 327 -31.55 8.49 16.44
CA LYS A 327 -32.37 9.31 17.33
C LYS A 327 -33.24 10.22 16.50
#